data_ea9bda74ad97d892fcefdecd5e0db976
#
_entry.id   ea9bda74ad97d892fcefdecd5e0db976
#
_cell.length_a   1.000
_cell.length_b   1.000
_cell.length_c   1.000
_cell.angle_alpha   90.00
_cell.angle_beta   90.00
_cell.angle_gamma   90.00
#
_symmetry.space_group_name_H-M   'P 1'
#
loop_
_entity.id
_entity.type
_entity.pdbx_description
1 polymer ?
#
loop_
_entity_poly.entity_id
_entity_poly.type
_entity_poly.pdbx_seq_one_letter_code
_entity_poly.pdbx_strand_id
1 'polypeptide(L)'
;MATPVFMPVGTQGTVKTLHHYDEIGLFKPAQTDRFTGYRYYTLDQLPRIHSIIALKELGLSLEEIAQLLTEELPVEQIRGMLRLKQAEAQQRLREEQARLAQIEFRLRQMTA
;
A
#
# COMPACT_ATOMS: atom_id res chain seq x y z
N MET A 1 -3.52 -28.97 5.79
CA MET A 1 -4.14 -28.12 4.78
C MET A 1 -4.82 -26.94 5.47
N ALA A 2 -4.47 -25.73 5.10
CA ALA A 2 -5.07 -24.55 5.72
C ALA A 2 -6.54 -24.44 5.31
N THR A 3 -7.41 -24.12 6.28
CA THR A 3 -8.83 -23.94 6.00
C THR A 3 -9.04 -22.59 5.35
N PRO A 4 -9.65 -22.51 4.17
CA PRO A 4 -9.95 -21.22 3.56
C PRO A 4 -10.89 -20.42 4.46
N VAL A 5 -10.58 -19.14 4.61
CA VAL A 5 -11.40 -18.23 5.38
C VAL A 5 -11.91 -17.18 4.43
N PHE A 6 -13.22 -16.97 4.43
CA PHE A 6 -13.81 -15.88 3.68
C PHE A 6 -13.39 -14.58 4.37
N MET A 7 -12.68 -13.72 3.64
CA MET A 7 -12.31 -12.42 4.20
C MET A 7 -13.52 -11.49 4.08
N PRO A 8 -14.14 -11.16 5.21
CA PRO A 8 -15.21 -10.18 5.17
C PRO A 8 -14.59 -8.86 4.76
N VAL A 9 -15.16 -8.28 3.76
CA VAL A 9 -14.64 -7.06 3.24
C VAL A 9 -15.41 -5.92 3.86
N GLY A 10 -14.75 -5.18 4.73
CA GLY A 10 -15.39 -4.10 5.44
C GLY A 10 -15.78 -2.93 4.57
N THR A 11 -15.08 -2.71 3.46
CA THR A 11 -15.36 -1.60 2.55
C THR A 11 -15.20 -2.04 1.11
N GLN A 12 -15.93 -1.39 0.20
CA GLN A 12 -15.81 -1.66 -1.23
C GLN A 12 -14.40 -1.41 -1.75
N GLY A 13 -13.72 -0.41 -1.19
CA GLY A 13 -12.35 -0.11 -1.58
C GLY A 13 -11.41 -1.28 -1.33
N THR A 14 -11.59 -1.99 -0.21
CA THR A 14 -10.76 -3.16 0.14
C THR A 14 -10.99 -4.31 -0.85
N VAL A 15 -12.23 -4.55 -1.25
CA VAL A 15 -12.54 -5.59 -2.27
C VAL A 15 -11.84 -5.28 -3.58
N LYS A 16 -12.01 -4.06 -4.07
CA LYS A 16 -11.39 -3.64 -5.32
C LYS A 16 -9.88 -3.76 -5.25
N THR A 17 -9.29 -3.40 -4.13
CA THR A 17 -7.86 -3.49 -3.92
C THR A 17 -7.37 -4.94 -4.00
N LEU A 18 -8.06 -5.86 -3.33
CA LEU A 18 -7.72 -7.28 -3.37
C LEU A 18 -7.88 -7.87 -4.77
N HIS A 19 -8.93 -7.47 -5.50
CA HIS A 19 -9.12 -7.89 -6.88
C HIS A 19 -7.99 -7.40 -7.77
N HIS A 20 -7.58 -6.16 -7.60
CA HIS A 20 -6.48 -5.59 -8.35
C HIS A 20 -5.16 -6.33 -8.05
N TYR A 21 -4.90 -6.62 -6.78
CA TYR A 21 -3.69 -7.36 -6.40
C TYR A 21 -3.67 -8.76 -7.00
N ASP A 22 -4.83 -9.40 -7.11
CA ASP A 22 -4.96 -10.70 -7.78
C ASP A 22 -4.65 -10.56 -9.28
N GLU A 23 -5.23 -9.57 -9.94
CA GLU A 23 -5.02 -9.33 -11.37
C GLU A 23 -3.55 -9.13 -11.73
N ILE A 24 -2.82 -8.39 -10.91
CA ILE A 24 -1.39 -8.12 -11.16
C ILE A 24 -0.46 -9.19 -10.58
N GLY A 25 -1.02 -10.21 -9.92
CA GLY A 25 -0.25 -11.31 -9.37
C GLY A 25 0.48 -11.01 -8.08
N LEU A 26 0.18 -9.88 -7.44
CA LEU A 26 0.84 -9.48 -6.19
C LEU A 26 0.32 -10.24 -4.99
N PHE A 27 -0.98 -10.47 -4.93
CA PHE A 27 -1.62 -11.19 -3.83
C PHE A 27 -2.82 -11.96 -4.36
N LYS A 28 -2.68 -13.29 -4.42
CA LYS A 28 -3.71 -14.15 -4.99
C LYS A 28 -4.47 -14.89 -3.90
N PRO A 29 -5.78 -15.13 -4.09
CA PRO A 29 -6.52 -15.95 -3.15
C PRO A 29 -5.99 -17.38 -3.16
N ALA A 30 -6.13 -18.07 -2.04
CA ALA A 30 -5.75 -19.46 -1.94
C ALA A 30 -6.66 -20.33 -2.81
N GLN A 31 -7.91 -19.91 -2.96
CA GLN A 31 -8.92 -20.66 -3.71
C GLN A 31 -9.96 -19.69 -4.27
N THR A 32 -10.45 -20.00 -5.48
CA THR A 32 -11.54 -19.24 -6.10
C THR A 32 -12.61 -20.24 -6.52
N ASP A 33 -13.87 -19.98 -6.14
CA ASP A 33 -14.98 -20.82 -6.55
C ASP A 33 -15.26 -20.60 -8.04
N ARG A 34 -15.29 -21.70 -8.80
CA ARG A 34 -15.50 -21.64 -10.26
C ARG A 34 -16.88 -21.16 -10.66
N PHE A 35 -17.87 -21.36 -9.80
CA PHE A 35 -19.26 -21.05 -10.13
C PHE A 35 -19.67 -19.67 -9.65
N THR A 36 -19.28 -19.29 -8.44
CA THR A 36 -19.67 -18.01 -7.85
C THR A 36 -18.63 -16.90 -8.06
N GLY A 37 -17.38 -17.29 -8.33
CA GLY A 37 -16.27 -16.34 -8.39
C GLY A 37 -15.80 -15.86 -7.02
N TYR A 38 -16.33 -16.40 -5.94
CA TYR A 38 -15.91 -16.00 -4.60
C TYR A 38 -14.46 -16.38 -4.36
N ARG A 39 -13.72 -15.47 -3.74
CA ARG A 39 -12.31 -15.64 -3.42
C ARG A 39 -12.15 -15.95 -1.94
N TYR A 40 -11.33 -16.96 -1.65
CA TYR A 40 -11.08 -17.40 -0.28
C TYR A 40 -9.60 -17.28 0.03
N TYR A 41 -9.32 -16.75 1.21
CA TYR A 41 -7.95 -16.54 1.69
C TYR A 41 -7.74 -17.35 2.94
N THR A 42 -6.48 -17.73 3.21
CA THR A 42 -6.13 -18.49 4.40
C THR A 42 -5.41 -17.59 5.40
N LEU A 43 -5.40 -18.03 6.66
CA LEU A 43 -4.77 -17.23 7.72
C LEU A 43 -3.28 -17.06 7.49
N ASP A 44 -2.63 -18.03 6.87
CA ASP A 44 -1.19 -17.92 6.57
C ASP A 44 -0.87 -16.89 5.48
N GLN A 45 -1.87 -16.36 4.80
CA GLN A 45 -1.69 -15.28 3.83
C GLN A 45 -1.72 -13.88 4.48
N LEU A 46 -2.16 -13.77 5.74
CA LEU A 46 -2.24 -12.47 6.42
C LEU A 46 -0.90 -11.72 6.51
N PRO A 47 0.24 -12.38 6.85
CA PRO A 47 1.50 -11.64 6.91
C PRO A 47 1.86 -10.96 5.60
N ARG A 48 1.57 -11.59 4.47
CA ARG A 48 1.88 -11.01 3.17
C ARG A 48 1.04 -9.76 2.89
N ILE A 49 -0.26 -9.82 3.15
CA ILE A 49 -1.12 -8.64 2.91
C ILE A 49 -0.76 -7.51 3.88
N HIS A 50 -0.39 -7.82 5.11
CA HIS A 50 0.07 -6.82 6.07
C HIS A 50 1.34 -6.14 5.58
N SER A 51 2.28 -6.90 5.02
CA SER A 51 3.50 -6.35 4.44
C SER A 51 3.20 -5.41 3.27
N ILE A 52 2.28 -5.80 2.40
CA ILE A 52 1.88 -4.97 1.26
C ILE A 52 1.29 -3.64 1.75
N ILE A 53 0.39 -3.70 2.72
CA ILE A 53 -0.23 -2.50 3.28
C ILE A 53 0.81 -1.58 3.91
N ALA A 54 1.71 -2.14 4.71
CA ALA A 54 2.76 -1.35 5.36
C ALA A 54 3.66 -0.66 4.35
N LEU A 55 4.06 -1.36 3.30
CA LEU A 55 4.92 -0.78 2.27
C LEU A 55 4.18 0.28 1.45
N LYS A 56 2.88 0.08 1.19
CA LYS A 56 2.06 1.10 0.52
C LYS A 56 2.01 2.38 1.34
N GLU A 57 1.88 2.27 2.65
CA GLU A 57 1.86 3.42 3.55
C GLU A 57 3.15 4.22 3.51
N LEU A 58 4.28 3.56 3.20
CA LEU A 58 5.57 4.23 3.05
C LEU A 58 5.71 4.92 1.69
N GLY A 59 4.73 4.76 0.81
CA GLY A 59 4.74 5.42 -0.49
C GLY A 59 5.38 4.59 -1.60
N LEU A 60 5.62 3.30 -1.38
CA LEU A 60 6.13 2.44 -2.44
C LEU A 60 5.04 2.15 -3.47
N SER A 61 5.45 2.04 -4.74
CA SER A 61 4.57 1.60 -5.80
C SER A 61 4.32 0.10 -5.70
N LEU A 62 3.27 -0.38 -6.36
CA LEU A 62 2.97 -1.81 -6.39
C LEU A 62 4.10 -2.60 -7.05
N GLU A 63 4.75 -2.03 -8.07
CA GLU A 63 5.91 -2.66 -8.71
C GLU A 63 7.07 -2.81 -7.73
N GLU A 64 7.37 -1.76 -6.97
CA GLU A 64 8.42 -1.79 -5.95
C GLU A 64 8.11 -2.81 -4.86
N ILE A 65 6.84 -2.88 -4.43
CA ILE A 65 6.41 -3.85 -3.44
C ILE A 65 6.58 -5.27 -3.97
N ALA A 66 6.18 -5.51 -5.22
CA ALA A 66 6.33 -6.83 -5.84
C ALA A 66 7.81 -7.25 -5.86
N GLN A 67 8.71 -6.34 -6.19
CA GLN A 67 10.14 -6.63 -6.19
C GLN A 67 10.64 -6.99 -4.79
N LEU A 68 10.22 -6.25 -3.77
CA LEU A 68 10.64 -6.52 -2.40
C LEU A 68 10.14 -7.85 -1.87
N LEU A 69 8.95 -8.27 -2.28
CA LEU A 69 8.33 -9.48 -1.76
C LEU A 69 8.60 -10.74 -2.57
N THR A 70 9.01 -10.60 -3.83
CA THR A 70 9.22 -11.74 -4.72
C THR A 70 10.68 -11.99 -5.07
N GLU A 71 11.53 -10.99 -4.95
CA GLU A 71 12.96 -11.09 -5.25
C GLU A 71 13.78 -10.92 -3.98
N GLU A 72 14.90 -11.65 -3.91
CA GLU A 72 15.84 -11.45 -2.82
C GLU A 72 16.77 -10.29 -3.19
N LEU A 73 16.36 -9.09 -2.77
CA LEU A 73 17.14 -7.89 -3.03
C LEU A 73 18.24 -7.71 -1.99
N PRO A 74 19.42 -7.25 -2.38
CA PRO A 74 20.45 -6.87 -1.42
C PRO A 74 19.95 -5.80 -0.46
N VAL A 75 20.41 -5.87 0.79
CA VAL A 75 20.00 -4.90 1.83
C VAL A 75 20.29 -3.47 1.38
N GLU A 76 21.40 -3.25 0.70
CA GLU A 76 21.75 -1.91 0.23
C GLU A 76 20.79 -1.37 -0.81
N GLN A 77 20.24 -2.24 -1.64
CA GLN A 77 19.23 -1.82 -2.61
C GLN A 77 17.92 -1.43 -1.92
N ILE A 78 17.51 -2.20 -0.92
CA ILE A 78 16.32 -1.88 -0.12
C ILE A 78 16.52 -0.55 0.61
N ARG A 79 17.70 -0.36 1.20
CA ARG A 79 18.04 0.88 1.89
C ARG A 79 17.98 2.08 0.96
N GLY A 80 18.50 1.93 -0.26
CA GLY A 80 18.45 2.98 -1.27
C GLY A 80 17.02 3.37 -1.64
N MET A 81 16.15 2.39 -1.80
CA MET A 81 14.74 2.62 -2.09
C MET A 81 14.06 3.41 -0.96
N LEU A 82 14.33 3.03 0.28
CA LEU A 82 13.74 3.72 1.44
C LEU A 82 14.30 5.12 1.61
N ARG A 83 15.59 5.33 1.33
CA ARG A 83 16.19 6.67 1.37
C ARG A 83 15.58 7.59 0.33
N LEU A 84 15.27 7.06 -0.85
CA LEU A 84 14.60 7.83 -1.87
C LEU A 84 13.20 8.25 -1.41
N LYS A 85 12.46 7.32 -0.80
CA LYS A 85 11.13 7.63 -0.26
C LYS A 85 11.21 8.66 0.87
N GLN A 86 12.26 8.59 1.68
CA GLN A 86 12.51 9.56 2.73
C GLN A 86 12.72 10.95 2.14
N ALA A 87 13.56 11.07 1.11
CA ALA A 87 13.82 12.35 0.45
C ALA A 87 12.54 12.93 -0.17
N GLU A 88 11.73 12.09 -0.82
CA GLU A 88 10.46 12.52 -1.40
C GLU A 88 9.50 13.03 -0.33
N ALA A 89 9.41 12.32 0.80
CA ALA A 89 8.56 12.73 1.91
C ALA A 89 9.02 14.05 2.52
N GLN A 90 10.33 14.23 2.67
CA GLN A 90 10.89 15.48 3.18
C GLN A 90 10.58 16.65 2.24
N GLN A 91 10.64 16.42 0.93
CA GLN A 91 10.31 17.45 -0.05
C GLN A 91 8.83 17.84 0.04
N ARG A 92 7.93 16.85 0.13
CA ARG A 92 6.50 17.13 0.29
C ARG A 92 6.22 17.89 1.59
N LEU A 93 6.94 17.55 2.66
CA LEU A 93 6.80 18.25 3.93
C LEU A 93 7.16 19.73 3.78
N ARG A 94 8.28 20.03 3.12
CA ARG A 94 8.69 21.42 2.89
C ARG A 94 7.65 22.17 2.06
N GLU A 95 7.11 21.52 1.03
CA GLU A 95 6.10 22.14 0.17
C GLU A 95 4.80 22.41 0.96
N GLU A 96 4.39 21.50 1.81
CA GLU A 96 3.20 21.69 2.64
C GLU A 96 3.41 22.76 3.69
N GLN A 97 4.60 22.86 4.28
CA GLN A 97 4.93 23.93 5.21
C GLN A 97 4.86 25.29 4.53
N ALA A 98 5.35 25.39 3.30
CA ALA A 98 5.28 26.62 2.52
C ALA A 98 3.83 26.99 2.19
N ARG A 99 3.02 25.99 1.82
CA ARG A 99 1.61 26.21 1.54
C ARG A 99 0.86 26.67 2.79
N LEU A 100 1.13 26.04 3.91
CA LEU A 100 0.52 26.44 5.18
C LEU A 100 0.84 27.89 5.52
N ALA A 101 2.10 28.28 5.36
CA ALA A 101 2.52 29.66 5.62
C ALA A 101 1.77 30.66 4.73
N GLN A 102 1.57 30.32 3.46
CA GLN A 102 0.82 31.16 2.53
C GLN A 102 -0.65 31.29 2.94
N ILE A 103 -1.27 30.18 3.34
CA ILE A 103 -2.65 30.19 3.80
C ILE A 103 -2.78 31.06 5.04
N GLU A 104 -1.88 30.90 6.01
CA GLU A 104 -1.92 31.69 7.25
C GLU A 104 -1.75 33.17 6.96
N PHE A 105 -0.87 33.53 6.03
CA PHE A 105 -0.69 34.90 5.62
C PHE A 105 -1.98 35.48 5.03
N ARG A 106 -2.65 34.74 4.15
CA ARG A 106 -3.91 35.18 3.57
C ARG A 106 -5.01 35.34 4.62
N LEU A 107 -5.07 34.43 5.57
CA LEU A 107 -6.05 34.51 6.65
C LEU A 107 -5.83 35.77 7.50
N ARG A 108 -4.57 36.12 7.79
CA ARG A 108 -4.26 37.33 8.54
C ARG A 108 -4.69 38.57 7.80
N GLN A 109 -4.57 38.59 6.47
CA GLN A 109 -5.01 39.73 5.68
C GLN A 109 -6.53 39.90 5.69
N MET A 110 -7.27 38.86 5.87
CA MET A 110 -8.73 38.86 5.86
C MET A 110 -9.35 39.28 7.18
N THR A 111 -8.58 39.32 8.25
CA THR A 111 -9.06 39.64 9.60
C THR A 111 -8.84 41.11 9.96
N ALA A 112 -8.78 41.97 9.02
CA ALA A 112 -8.61 43.40 9.28
C ALA A 112 -9.88 44.04 9.84
#